data_42ec373ebad18b4ba83185bebe8bd322
#
_entry.id   42ec373ebad18b4ba83185bebe8bd322
#
_cell.length_a   1.000
_cell.length_b   1.000
_cell.length_c   1.000
_cell.angle_alpha   90.00
_cell.angle_beta   90.00
_cell.angle_gamma   90.00
#
_symmetry.space_group_name_H-M   'P 1'
#
loop_
_entity.id
_entity.type
_entity.pdbx_description
1 polymer ?
#
loop_
_entity_poly.entity_id
_entity_poly.type
_entity_poly.pdbx_seq_one_letter_code
_entity_poly.pdbx_strand_id
1 'polypeptide(L)'
;MNLKLGYILMLFFNVNILQASFVQLDSIKTYLVNPSTKVKGTIHRINKFPSKFVTPRNIDIWIPEEFDKSKTYSVLYMHDGQMLFDSNKTWNGQEWGVDEKMTDLLKDSSIKETIVIGIWNIYSERNANYFPQKVFNLLNKQNKDELRGMAKHKNQETFVNSDDYLKFIVKELKPFIDSNYPTKTNPENTFIMGSSRGGLISLYAFCEYPEIFGAAACLSTHWIGTYTNIESNQIPYLILDYMMENLPSPKNHKIYFDYGTKTLDALYLPYQNLVSTALEYKSYNDESMMNLKFEGHEHAEIFWNKRLESPLTFLLKKKND
;
A
#
# COMPACT_ATOMS: atom_id res chain seq x y z
N MET A 1 53.30 -58.39 -21.46
CA MET A 1 52.07 -58.48 -20.65
C MET A 1 52.12 -57.33 -19.67
N ASN A 2 51.62 -56.14 -20.09
CA ASN A 2 51.69 -54.88 -19.29
C ASN A 2 50.24 -54.45 -19.00
N LEU A 3 49.84 -54.58 -17.73
CA LEU A 3 48.63 -54.03 -17.21
C LEU A 3 48.80 -52.52 -17.01
N LYS A 4 47.98 -51.71 -17.69
CA LYS A 4 47.82 -50.30 -17.37
C LYS A 4 46.72 -50.14 -16.34
N LEU A 5 47.09 -49.63 -15.16
CA LEU A 5 46.20 -49.23 -14.09
C LEU A 5 45.61 -47.88 -14.42
N GLY A 6 44.28 -47.81 -14.68
CA GLY A 6 43.60 -46.54 -14.88
C GLY A 6 43.14 -45.94 -13.55
N TYR A 7 43.63 -44.74 -13.23
CA TYR A 7 43.15 -43.94 -12.10
C TYR A 7 41.85 -43.28 -12.49
N ILE A 8 40.73 -43.63 -11.80
CA ILE A 8 39.47 -42.89 -11.86
C ILE A 8 39.57 -41.76 -10.81
N LEU A 9 39.60 -40.54 -11.32
CA LEU A 9 39.58 -39.32 -10.51
C LEU A 9 38.09 -39.02 -10.20
N MET A 10 37.62 -39.32 -8.99
CA MET A 10 36.31 -38.87 -8.50
C MET A 10 36.40 -37.40 -8.10
N LEU A 11 35.86 -36.53 -8.93
CA LEU A 11 35.59 -35.12 -8.61
C LEU A 11 34.34 -35.04 -7.70
N PHE A 12 34.58 -34.83 -6.40
CA PHE A 12 33.48 -34.44 -5.49
C PHE A 12 33.12 -32.98 -5.76
N PHE A 13 31.99 -32.76 -6.43
CA PHE A 13 31.34 -31.46 -6.45
C PHE A 13 30.71 -31.21 -5.07
N ASN A 14 31.34 -30.36 -4.28
CA ASN A 14 30.68 -29.77 -3.11
C ASN A 14 29.59 -28.83 -3.58
N VAL A 15 28.35 -29.31 -3.66
CA VAL A 15 27.17 -28.45 -3.80
C VAL A 15 26.92 -27.82 -2.45
N ASN A 16 27.43 -26.62 -2.23
CA ASN A 16 26.97 -25.75 -1.17
C ASN A 16 25.52 -25.37 -1.47
N ILE A 17 24.57 -26.14 -0.93
CA ILE A 17 23.17 -25.75 -0.87
C ILE A 17 23.13 -24.55 0.07
N LEU A 18 23.04 -23.34 -0.50
CA LEU A 18 22.60 -22.17 0.25
C LEU A 18 21.21 -22.53 0.80
N GLN A 19 21.14 -22.89 2.07
CA GLN A 19 19.89 -22.91 2.81
C GLN A 19 19.40 -21.45 2.88
N ALA A 20 18.60 -21.06 1.89
CA ALA A 20 17.75 -19.89 2.03
C ALA A 20 16.88 -20.16 3.26
N SER A 21 17.12 -19.39 4.33
CA SER A 21 16.27 -19.45 5.52
C SER A 21 14.88 -19.02 5.11
N PHE A 22 14.02 -19.98 4.79
CA PHE A 22 12.60 -19.72 4.66
C PHE A 22 12.11 -19.21 6.02
N VAL A 23 11.51 -18.03 6.04
CA VAL A 23 10.70 -17.64 7.19
C VAL A 23 9.61 -18.70 7.29
N GLN A 24 9.60 -19.45 8.39
CA GLN A 24 8.64 -20.53 8.59
C GLN A 24 7.29 -19.86 8.86
N LEU A 25 6.47 -19.68 7.83
CA LEU A 25 5.17 -18.99 7.88
C LEU A 25 4.21 -19.65 8.87
N ASP A 26 4.35 -20.95 9.11
CA ASP A 26 3.53 -21.75 10.05
C ASP A 26 3.70 -21.35 11.52
N SER A 27 4.72 -20.58 11.87
CA SER A 27 4.97 -20.10 13.25
C SER A 27 4.36 -18.73 13.57
N ILE A 28 3.81 -18.04 12.56
CA ILE A 28 3.23 -16.70 12.73
C ILE A 28 1.85 -16.83 13.39
N LYS A 29 1.72 -16.25 14.60
CA LYS A 29 0.47 -16.29 15.36
C LYS A 29 -0.33 -15.02 15.16
N THR A 30 -1.62 -15.20 14.96
CA THR A 30 -2.62 -14.13 15.00
C THR A 30 -3.27 -14.07 16.37
N TYR A 31 -3.53 -12.86 16.86
CA TYR A 31 -4.19 -12.62 18.13
C TYR A 31 -5.46 -11.82 17.89
N LEU A 32 -6.55 -12.22 18.54
CA LEU A 32 -7.76 -11.40 18.56
C LEU A 32 -7.45 -10.11 19.30
N VAL A 33 -7.68 -8.98 18.67
CA VAL A 33 -7.61 -7.68 19.33
C VAL A 33 -8.95 -7.48 20.04
N ASN A 34 -8.91 -7.25 21.37
CA ASN A 34 -10.09 -6.78 22.09
C ASN A 34 -10.28 -5.30 21.73
N PRO A 35 -11.23 -4.98 20.86
CA PRO A 35 -11.44 -3.61 20.45
C PRO A 35 -12.01 -2.81 21.63
N SER A 36 -11.85 -1.50 21.59
CA SER A 36 -12.77 -0.64 22.30
C SER A 36 -14.19 -0.93 21.76
N THR A 37 -15.22 -0.73 22.55
CA THR A 37 -16.62 -1.09 22.23
C THR A 37 -17.19 -0.48 20.93
N LYS A 38 -16.38 0.23 20.14
CA LYS A 38 -16.78 0.95 18.93
C LYS A 38 -16.42 0.26 17.61
N VAL A 39 -15.45 -0.67 17.61
CA VAL A 39 -15.00 -1.32 16.36
C VAL A 39 -16.06 -2.32 15.89
N LYS A 40 -16.50 -2.21 14.64
CA LYS A 40 -17.40 -3.16 13.98
C LYS A 40 -16.58 -4.27 13.30
N GLY A 41 -17.09 -5.52 13.34
CA GLY A 41 -16.36 -6.68 12.86
C GLY A 41 -15.28 -7.17 13.84
N THR A 42 -14.31 -7.88 13.32
CA THR A 42 -13.26 -8.53 14.13
C THR A 42 -11.88 -8.15 13.60
N ILE A 43 -10.94 -7.82 14.49
CA ILE A 43 -9.56 -7.55 14.13
C ILE A 43 -8.65 -8.66 14.68
N HIS A 44 -7.95 -9.35 13.79
CA HIS A 44 -6.84 -10.23 14.14
C HIS A 44 -5.53 -9.46 13.96
N ARG A 45 -4.63 -9.49 14.93
CA ARG A 45 -3.33 -8.83 14.84
C ARG A 45 -2.20 -9.84 14.77
N ILE A 46 -1.25 -9.58 13.89
CA ILE A 46 0.07 -10.19 13.92
C ILE A 46 1.03 -9.15 14.50
N ASN A 47 1.57 -9.44 15.69
CA ASN A 47 2.59 -8.60 16.28
C ASN A 47 3.93 -8.85 15.60
N LYS A 48 4.54 -7.79 15.06
CA LYS A 48 5.87 -7.84 14.42
C LYS A 48 5.97 -8.95 13.37
N PHE A 49 5.09 -8.92 12.38
CA PHE A 49 5.19 -9.83 11.23
C PHE A 49 6.64 -9.85 10.72
N PRO A 50 7.29 -11.02 10.69
CA PRO A 50 8.69 -11.13 10.33
C PRO A 50 8.88 -10.85 8.84
N SER A 51 9.99 -10.20 8.48
CA SER A 51 10.32 -9.91 7.09
C SER A 51 11.83 -10.00 6.88
N LYS A 52 12.21 -10.42 5.68
CA LYS A 52 13.60 -10.36 5.19
C LYS A 52 13.92 -9.03 4.51
N PHE A 53 12.88 -8.26 4.17
CA PHE A 53 13.00 -7.04 3.38
C PHE A 53 12.95 -5.78 4.22
N VAL A 54 12.15 -5.77 5.28
CA VAL A 54 11.91 -4.59 6.12
C VAL A 54 11.85 -4.94 7.60
N THR A 55 11.97 -3.95 8.44
CA THR A 55 11.79 -4.11 9.89
C THR A 55 10.41 -4.71 10.19
N PRO A 56 10.34 -5.76 11.05
CA PRO A 56 9.08 -6.39 11.44
C PRO A 56 8.07 -5.39 11.97
N ARG A 57 6.82 -5.47 11.49
CA ARG A 57 5.75 -4.54 11.82
C ARG A 57 4.43 -5.23 12.14
N ASN A 58 3.56 -4.55 12.84
CA ASN A 58 2.24 -5.08 13.13
C ASN A 58 1.38 -5.09 11.88
N ILE A 59 0.55 -6.12 11.76
CA ILE A 59 -0.46 -6.26 10.71
C ILE A 59 -1.79 -6.50 11.40
N ASP A 60 -2.78 -5.69 11.07
CA ASP A 60 -4.16 -5.88 11.46
C ASP A 60 -4.97 -6.45 10.30
N ILE A 61 -5.71 -7.49 10.56
CA ILE A 61 -6.57 -8.15 9.58
C ILE A 61 -7.99 -7.95 10.07
N TRP A 62 -8.71 -7.03 9.45
CA TRP A 62 -10.11 -6.79 9.74
C TRP A 62 -10.99 -7.75 8.93
N ILE A 63 -11.94 -8.36 9.61
CA ILE A 63 -12.87 -9.36 9.10
C ILE A 63 -14.29 -8.85 9.37
N PRO A 64 -15.21 -8.87 8.36
CA PRO A 64 -16.59 -8.43 8.56
C PRO A 64 -17.34 -9.28 9.59
N GLU A 65 -18.42 -8.73 10.16
CA GLU A 65 -19.25 -9.42 11.17
C GLU A 65 -19.82 -10.75 10.64
N GLU A 66 -20.20 -10.78 9.35
CA GLU A 66 -20.80 -11.95 8.69
C GLU A 66 -19.74 -12.80 7.94
N PHE A 67 -18.54 -12.90 8.50
CA PHE A 67 -17.48 -13.67 7.87
C PHE A 67 -17.80 -15.18 7.85
N ASP A 68 -17.76 -15.75 6.67
CA ASP A 68 -18.02 -17.19 6.43
C ASP A 68 -16.81 -17.83 5.73
N LYS A 69 -16.18 -18.81 6.36
CA LYS A 69 -15.01 -19.52 5.80
C LYS A 69 -15.32 -20.31 4.53
N SER A 70 -16.59 -20.56 4.22
CA SER A 70 -17.01 -21.20 2.98
C SER A 70 -17.06 -20.26 1.78
N LYS A 71 -17.04 -18.93 2.02
CA LYS A 71 -16.99 -17.88 1.00
C LYS A 71 -15.54 -17.50 0.71
N THR A 72 -15.32 -16.77 -0.40
CA THR A 72 -14.04 -16.18 -0.75
C THR A 72 -14.14 -14.64 -0.82
N TYR A 73 -13.11 -13.96 -0.34
CA TYR A 73 -13.09 -12.53 -0.12
C TYR A 73 -12.08 -11.83 -1.02
N SER A 74 -12.41 -10.64 -1.47
CA SER A 74 -11.44 -9.69 -1.99
C SER A 74 -10.55 -9.18 -0.85
N VAL A 75 -9.38 -8.63 -1.18
CA VAL A 75 -8.44 -8.14 -0.18
C VAL A 75 -8.07 -6.69 -0.47
N LEU A 76 -8.25 -5.82 0.52
CA LEU A 76 -7.81 -4.43 0.49
C LEU A 76 -6.62 -4.24 1.45
N TYR A 77 -5.45 -3.98 0.90
CA TYR A 77 -4.25 -3.61 1.66
C TYR A 77 -4.27 -2.11 1.92
N MET A 78 -4.21 -1.69 3.18
CA MET A 78 -4.19 -0.29 3.58
C MET A 78 -2.93 0.05 4.36
N HIS A 79 -2.29 1.14 3.96
CA HIS A 79 -1.14 1.69 4.67
C HIS A 79 -1.57 2.41 5.95
N ASP A 80 -0.59 2.63 6.85
CA ASP A 80 -0.81 3.31 8.14
C ASP A 80 -1.86 2.60 9.00
N GLY A 81 -1.80 1.25 9.06
CA GLY A 81 -2.78 0.37 9.67
C GLY A 81 -3.20 0.71 11.10
N GLN A 82 -2.31 1.38 11.87
CA GLN A 82 -2.61 1.84 13.24
C GLN A 82 -3.66 2.96 13.31
N MET A 83 -4.01 3.58 12.16
CA MET A 83 -4.91 4.72 12.08
C MET A 83 -6.33 4.35 11.57
N LEU A 84 -6.61 3.06 11.31
CA LEU A 84 -7.77 2.69 10.51
C LEU A 84 -9.05 2.43 11.29
N PHE A 85 -8.98 1.90 12.53
CA PHE A 85 -10.10 1.21 13.16
C PHE A 85 -10.49 1.69 14.56
N ASP A 86 -9.66 2.39 15.31
CA ASP A 86 -9.94 2.77 16.69
C ASP A 86 -9.22 4.07 17.08
N SER A 87 -9.95 5.17 17.12
CA SER A 87 -9.44 6.49 17.49
C SER A 87 -8.79 6.55 18.86
N ASN A 88 -9.21 5.68 19.81
CA ASN A 88 -8.60 5.61 21.14
C ASN A 88 -7.18 5.02 21.12
N LYS A 89 -6.77 4.41 20.01
CA LYS A 89 -5.45 3.78 19.83
C LYS A 89 -4.54 4.56 18.88
N THR A 90 -5.06 5.61 18.23
CA THR A 90 -4.28 6.47 17.33
C THR A 90 -3.54 7.55 18.12
N TRP A 91 -2.43 8.05 17.56
CA TRP A 91 -1.58 9.05 18.21
C TRP A 91 -2.25 10.44 18.35
N ASN A 92 -3.23 10.75 17.51
CA ASN A 92 -3.91 12.06 17.46
C ASN A 92 -5.41 11.99 17.81
N GLY A 93 -5.91 10.82 18.24
CA GLY A 93 -7.32 10.62 18.58
C GLY A 93 -8.27 10.62 17.36
N GLN A 94 -7.73 10.52 16.14
CA GLN A 94 -8.50 10.46 14.89
C GLN A 94 -8.29 9.10 14.22
N GLU A 95 -9.30 8.64 13.50
CA GLU A 95 -9.23 7.40 12.73
C GLU A 95 -9.90 7.55 11.37
N TRP A 96 -9.67 6.56 10.50
CA TRP A 96 -10.31 6.50 9.21
C TRP A 96 -11.74 5.93 9.25
N GLY A 97 -12.12 5.19 10.31
CA GLY A 97 -13.43 4.56 10.43
C GLY A 97 -13.68 3.53 9.33
N VAL A 98 -12.66 2.74 9.02
CA VAL A 98 -12.72 1.75 7.92
C VAL A 98 -13.71 0.65 8.23
N ASP A 99 -13.75 0.18 9.46
CA ASP A 99 -14.63 -0.89 9.91
C ASP A 99 -16.11 -0.48 9.87
N GLU A 100 -16.45 0.75 10.28
CA GLU A 100 -17.81 1.27 10.18
C GLU A 100 -18.24 1.40 8.72
N LYS A 101 -17.40 2.04 7.89
CA LYS A 101 -17.74 2.28 6.49
C LYS A 101 -17.84 0.97 5.71
N MET A 102 -16.90 0.05 5.89
CA MET A 102 -16.94 -1.28 5.26
C MET A 102 -18.18 -2.05 5.69
N THR A 103 -18.51 -2.04 6.99
CA THR A 103 -19.73 -2.72 7.49
C THR A 103 -20.99 -2.18 6.84
N ASP A 104 -21.14 -0.85 6.73
CA ASP A 104 -22.30 -0.22 6.13
C ASP A 104 -22.42 -0.58 4.64
N LEU A 105 -21.33 -0.47 3.87
CA LEU A 105 -21.30 -0.80 2.44
C LEU A 105 -21.53 -2.30 2.16
N LEU A 106 -21.08 -3.19 3.04
CA LEU A 106 -21.33 -4.63 2.91
C LEU A 106 -22.80 -4.97 3.19
N LYS A 107 -23.43 -4.36 4.20
CA LYS A 107 -24.86 -4.53 4.49
C LYS A 107 -25.75 -4.11 3.34
N ASP A 108 -25.40 -3.02 2.66
CA ASP A 108 -26.13 -2.55 1.48
C ASP A 108 -25.82 -3.37 0.22
N SER A 109 -24.94 -4.38 0.32
CA SER A 109 -24.48 -5.21 -0.79
C SER A 109 -23.89 -4.43 -1.97
N SER A 110 -23.48 -3.18 -1.75
CA SER A 110 -22.95 -2.29 -2.78
C SER A 110 -21.53 -2.62 -3.22
N ILE A 111 -20.78 -3.32 -2.36
CA ILE A 111 -19.39 -3.70 -2.61
C ILE A 111 -19.19 -5.23 -2.52
N LYS A 112 -18.04 -5.68 -3.05
CA LYS A 112 -17.59 -7.07 -2.94
C LYS A 112 -17.34 -7.44 -1.47
N GLU A 113 -17.61 -8.69 -1.12
CA GLU A 113 -17.15 -9.27 0.16
C GLU A 113 -15.62 -9.10 0.25
N THR A 114 -15.16 -8.38 1.27
CA THR A 114 -13.76 -7.93 1.35
C THR A 114 -13.25 -7.99 2.79
N ILE A 115 -12.01 -8.45 2.96
CA ILE A 115 -11.22 -8.29 4.20
C ILE A 115 -10.22 -7.15 4.01
N VAL A 116 -9.88 -6.46 5.11
CA VAL A 116 -8.93 -5.34 5.07
C VAL A 116 -7.66 -5.69 5.82
N ILE A 117 -6.52 -5.45 5.20
CA ILE A 117 -5.19 -5.69 5.78
C ILE A 117 -4.54 -4.35 6.11
N GLY A 118 -4.60 -3.96 7.36
CA GLY A 118 -3.97 -2.74 7.88
C GLY A 118 -2.48 -2.96 8.15
N ILE A 119 -1.62 -2.40 7.30
CA ILE A 119 -0.17 -2.49 7.42
C ILE A 119 0.32 -1.32 8.28
N TRP A 120 0.77 -1.59 9.50
CA TRP A 120 1.30 -0.54 10.36
C TRP A 120 2.59 0.04 9.81
N ASN A 121 2.72 1.34 9.84
CA ASN A 121 4.01 1.96 9.59
C ASN A 121 4.90 1.89 10.85
N ILE A 122 6.20 2.04 10.65
CA ILE A 122 7.17 2.36 11.70
C ILE A 122 7.51 3.83 11.50
N TYR A 123 7.23 4.67 12.50
CA TYR A 123 7.32 6.12 12.38
C TYR A 123 8.66 6.60 11.80
N SER A 124 9.77 6.07 12.30
CA SER A 124 11.12 6.41 11.84
C SER A 124 11.39 6.00 10.39
N GLU A 125 10.72 4.97 9.88
CA GLU A 125 10.95 4.38 8.55
C GLU A 125 9.88 4.79 7.53
N ARG A 126 8.78 5.44 7.95
CA ARG A 126 7.64 5.71 7.07
C ARG A 126 8.03 6.46 5.80
N ASN A 127 8.88 7.46 5.91
CA ASN A 127 9.35 8.22 4.74
C ASN A 127 10.20 7.34 3.81
N ALA A 128 11.08 6.51 4.36
CA ALA A 128 11.94 5.60 3.60
C ALA A 128 11.12 4.53 2.86
N ASN A 129 10.13 3.95 3.54
CA ASN A 129 9.29 2.89 2.98
C ASN A 129 8.27 3.41 1.96
N TYR A 130 7.84 4.69 2.05
CA TYR A 130 6.70 5.20 1.30
C TYR A 130 7.05 6.16 0.15
N PHE A 131 8.30 6.56 0.02
CA PHE A 131 8.72 7.37 -1.11
C PHE A 131 9.17 6.47 -2.28
N PRO A 132 8.66 6.64 -3.52
CA PRO A 132 9.02 5.82 -4.67
C PRO A 132 10.54 5.80 -4.93
N GLN A 133 11.17 4.64 -4.80
CA GLN A 133 12.63 4.51 -4.86
C GLN A 133 13.19 4.86 -6.24
N LYS A 134 12.51 4.45 -7.30
CA LYS A 134 12.93 4.79 -8.67
C LYS A 134 12.91 6.28 -8.90
N VAL A 135 11.88 6.98 -8.42
CA VAL A 135 11.81 8.46 -8.46
C VAL A 135 12.94 9.09 -7.64
N PHE A 136 13.16 8.59 -6.40
CA PHE A 136 14.25 9.08 -5.55
C PHE A 136 15.62 8.97 -6.25
N ASN A 137 15.87 7.90 -6.95
CA ASN A 137 17.15 7.67 -7.66
C ASN A 137 17.39 8.71 -8.76
N LEU A 138 16.35 9.22 -9.40
CA LEU A 138 16.41 10.24 -10.47
C LEU A 138 16.57 11.66 -9.93
N LEU A 139 16.27 11.92 -8.65
CA LEU A 139 16.38 13.26 -8.06
C LEU A 139 17.80 13.78 -8.13
N ASN A 140 17.94 15.09 -8.35
CA ASN A 140 19.21 15.79 -8.20
C ASN A 140 19.69 15.78 -6.74
N LYS A 141 20.95 16.16 -6.53
CA LYS A 141 21.57 16.16 -5.20
C LYS A 141 20.82 17.06 -4.22
N GLN A 142 20.38 18.25 -4.64
CA GLN A 142 19.67 19.19 -3.78
C GLN A 142 18.38 18.59 -3.24
N ASN A 143 17.50 18.07 -4.09
CA ASN A 143 16.23 17.48 -3.66
C ASN A 143 16.44 16.21 -2.79
N LYS A 144 17.49 15.40 -3.07
CA LYS A 144 17.87 14.27 -2.19
C LYS A 144 18.29 14.75 -0.81
N ASP A 145 19.11 15.80 -0.73
CA ASP A 145 19.60 16.34 0.54
C ASP A 145 18.46 17.00 1.34
N GLU A 146 17.50 17.64 0.69
CA GLU A 146 16.30 18.18 1.32
C GLU A 146 15.43 17.08 1.93
N LEU A 147 15.14 16.02 1.18
CA LEU A 147 14.38 14.86 1.70
C LEU A 147 15.09 14.22 2.89
N ARG A 148 16.41 14.05 2.81
CA ARG A 148 17.23 13.51 3.91
C ARG A 148 17.23 14.43 5.12
N GLY A 149 17.35 15.73 4.91
CA GLY A 149 17.29 16.74 5.96
C GLY A 149 15.97 16.71 6.73
N MET A 150 14.86 16.59 6.03
CA MET A 150 13.54 16.47 6.64
C MET A 150 13.38 15.18 7.45
N ALA A 151 13.85 14.05 6.93
CA ALA A 151 13.82 12.78 7.62
C ALA A 151 14.69 12.83 8.89
N LYS A 152 15.92 13.33 8.79
CA LYS A 152 16.84 13.48 9.91
C LYS A 152 16.28 14.39 11.01
N HIS A 153 15.68 15.53 10.64
CA HIS A 153 15.06 16.46 11.60
C HIS A 153 13.91 15.83 12.38
N LYS A 154 13.23 14.86 11.78
CA LYS A 154 12.12 14.11 12.40
C LYS A 154 12.56 12.76 12.99
N ASN A 155 13.86 12.53 13.14
CA ASN A 155 14.41 11.23 13.59
C ASN A 155 13.90 10.05 12.73
N GLN A 156 13.82 10.26 11.42
CA GLN A 156 13.42 9.25 10.46
C GLN A 156 14.59 8.76 9.62
N GLU A 157 14.43 7.61 8.98
CA GLU A 157 15.43 7.06 8.08
C GLU A 157 15.66 7.99 6.88
N THR A 158 16.92 8.13 6.50
CA THR A 158 17.37 9.07 5.47
C THR A 158 17.60 8.41 4.11
N PHE A 159 17.45 7.11 4.02
CA PHE A 159 17.51 6.36 2.77
C PHE A 159 16.12 5.87 2.35
N VAL A 160 15.92 5.63 1.06
CA VAL A 160 14.65 5.14 0.53
C VAL A 160 14.79 3.67 0.21
N ASN A 161 13.85 2.85 0.68
CA ASN A 161 13.82 1.40 0.50
C ASN A 161 12.41 0.88 0.18
N SER A 162 11.64 1.68 -0.54
CA SER A 162 10.26 1.33 -0.88
C SER A 162 10.15 0.09 -1.78
N ASP A 163 11.17 -0.23 -2.60
CA ASP A 163 11.20 -1.47 -3.36
C ASP A 163 11.19 -2.69 -2.44
N ASP A 164 11.92 -2.65 -1.33
CA ASP A 164 11.93 -3.72 -0.35
C ASP A 164 10.63 -3.75 0.46
N TYR A 165 10.04 -2.59 0.74
CA TYR A 165 8.72 -2.52 1.35
C TYR A 165 7.64 -3.16 0.46
N LEU A 166 7.66 -2.93 -0.83
CA LEU A 166 6.74 -3.58 -1.76
C LEU A 166 7.03 -5.09 -1.89
N LYS A 167 8.31 -5.51 -1.92
CA LYS A 167 8.65 -6.95 -1.86
C LYS A 167 8.11 -7.62 -0.60
N PHE A 168 8.18 -6.96 0.55
CA PHE A 168 7.56 -7.44 1.79
C PHE A 168 6.07 -7.70 1.59
N ILE A 169 5.33 -6.74 1.01
CA ILE A 169 3.89 -6.89 0.79
C ILE A 169 3.59 -8.05 -0.17
N VAL A 170 4.26 -8.08 -1.34
CA VAL A 170 3.89 -9.02 -2.42
C VAL A 170 4.50 -10.41 -2.26
N LYS A 171 5.65 -10.55 -1.59
CA LYS A 171 6.38 -11.83 -1.49
C LYS A 171 6.28 -12.50 -0.12
N GLU A 172 5.86 -11.77 0.92
CA GLU A 172 5.76 -12.30 2.27
C GLU A 172 4.34 -12.14 2.83
N LEU A 173 3.83 -10.90 2.92
CA LEU A 173 2.54 -10.63 3.54
C LEU A 173 1.37 -11.21 2.73
N LYS A 174 1.28 -10.91 1.42
CA LYS A 174 0.19 -11.42 0.58
C LYS A 174 0.14 -12.94 0.53
N PRO A 175 1.23 -13.70 0.30
CA PRO A 175 1.20 -15.15 0.37
C PRO A 175 0.74 -15.70 1.72
N PHE A 176 1.14 -15.04 2.82
CA PHE A 176 0.65 -15.41 4.16
C PHE A 176 -0.86 -15.20 4.29
N ILE A 177 -1.39 -14.06 3.86
CA ILE A 177 -2.83 -13.77 3.91
C ILE A 177 -3.60 -14.78 3.08
N ASP A 178 -3.17 -15.04 1.84
CA ASP A 178 -3.83 -15.96 0.92
C ASP A 178 -3.81 -17.42 1.41
N SER A 179 -2.82 -17.80 2.21
CA SER A 179 -2.71 -19.16 2.79
C SER A 179 -3.54 -19.34 4.05
N ASN A 180 -3.86 -18.24 4.77
CA ASN A 180 -4.53 -18.31 6.08
C ASN A 180 -5.98 -17.82 6.07
N TYR A 181 -6.41 -17.13 5.01
CA TYR A 181 -7.76 -16.62 4.86
C TYR A 181 -8.33 -17.01 3.49
N PRO A 182 -9.64 -17.23 3.35
CA PRO A 182 -10.26 -17.60 2.09
C PRO A 182 -10.32 -16.42 1.13
N THR A 183 -9.21 -16.09 0.49
CA THR A 183 -9.07 -14.93 -0.40
C THR A 183 -9.19 -15.31 -1.87
N LYS A 184 -9.64 -14.34 -2.68
CA LYS A 184 -9.49 -14.35 -4.14
C LYS A 184 -8.14 -13.75 -4.46
N THR A 185 -7.24 -14.52 -5.04
CA THR A 185 -5.82 -14.16 -5.18
C THR A 185 -5.47 -13.36 -6.44
N ASN A 186 -6.43 -13.24 -7.37
CA ASN A 186 -6.27 -12.55 -8.65
C ASN A 186 -6.29 -11.02 -8.51
N PRO A 187 -5.71 -10.26 -9.47
CA PRO A 187 -5.62 -8.80 -9.41
C PRO A 187 -6.98 -8.11 -9.25
N GLU A 188 -8.04 -8.57 -9.93
CA GLU A 188 -9.38 -7.97 -9.86
C GLU A 188 -10.02 -8.03 -8.47
N ASN A 189 -9.38 -8.71 -7.54
CA ASN A 189 -9.82 -8.86 -6.16
C ASN A 189 -8.73 -8.47 -5.14
N THR A 190 -7.64 -7.86 -5.59
CA THR A 190 -6.53 -7.40 -4.75
C THR A 190 -6.32 -5.90 -4.94
N PHE A 191 -6.47 -5.13 -3.87
CA PHE A 191 -6.48 -3.67 -3.90
C PHE A 191 -5.49 -3.09 -2.91
N ILE A 192 -5.00 -1.86 -3.18
CA ILE A 192 -4.09 -1.15 -2.30
C ILE A 192 -4.54 0.29 -2.11
N MET A 193 -4.41 0.83 -0.88
CA MET A 193 -4.93 2.15 -0.55
C MET A 193 -4.11 2.84 0.54
N GLY A 194 -4.02 4.16 0.46
CA GLY A 194 -3.44 4.99 1.50
C GLY A 194 -3.62 6.47 1.25
N SER A 195 -3.22 7.28 2.24
CA SER A 195 -3.24 8.74 2.12
C SER A 195 -1.86 9.36 2.19
N SER A 196 -1.73 10.55 1.66
CA SER A 196 -0.47 11.31 1.73
C SER A 196 0.68 10.52 1.10
N ARG A 197 1.74 10.23 1.86
CA ARG A 197 2.81 9.31 1.44
C ARG A 197 2.29 7.88 1.24
N GLY A 198 1.25 7.47 1.99
CA GLY A 198 0.54 6.21 1.75
C GLY A 198 -0.13 6.17 0.37
N GLY A 199 -0.62 7.31 -0.13
CA GLY A 199 -1.09 7.45 -1.51
C GLY A 199 0.05 7.31 -2.53
N LEU A 200 1.22 7.88 -2.26
CA LEU A 200 2.39 7.72 -3.14
C LEU A 200 2.84 6.26 -3.25
N ILE A 201 2.97 5.55 -2.14
CA ILE A 201 3.39 4.15 -2.18
C ILE A 201 2.31 3.24 -2.76
N SER A 202 1.01 3.59 -2.62
CA SER A 202 -0.08 2.88 -3.30
C SER A 202 0.00 3.04 -4.82
N LEU A 203 0.26 4.25 -5.32
CA LEU A 203 0.53 4.50 -6.74
C LEU A 203 1.75 3.71 -7.22
N TYR A 204 2.83 3.74 -6.45
CA TYR A 204 4.07 3.03 -6.79
C TYR A 204 3.84 1.51 -6.85
N ALA A 205 3.13 0.94 -5.88
CA ALA A 205 2.76 -0.47 -5.87
C ALA A 205 1.91 -0.86 -7.09
N PHE A 206 0.95 -0.03 -7.45
CA PHE A 206 0.08 -0.23 -8.60
C PHE A 206 0.85 -0.24 -9.94
N CYS A 207 1.86 0.62 -10.05
CA CYS A 207 2.73 0.65 -11.22
C CYS A 207 3.76 -0.49 -11.25
N GLU A 208 4.33 -0.88 -10.11
CA GLU A 208 5.39 -1.90 -10.03
C GLU A 208 4.86 -3.34 -10.05
N TYR A 209 3.62 -3.56 -9.59
CA TYR A 209 3.02 -4.89 -9.45
C TYR A 209 1.59 -4.94 -10.00
N PRO A 210 1.38 -4.58 -11.29
CA PRO A 210 0.06 -4.61 -11.90
C PRO A 210 -0.53 -6.03 -11.99
N GLU A 211 0.30 -7.07 -11.97
CA GLU A 211 -0.12 -8.47 -11.91
C GLU A 211 -0.64 -8.88 -10.52
N ILE A 212 -0.46 -8.04 -9.52
CA ILE A 212 -0.93 -8.25 -8.13
C ILE A 212 -2.11 -7.33 -7.82
N PHE A 213 -1.98 -6.02 -8.09
CA PHE A 213 -2.96 -5.02 -7.70
C PHE A 213 -3.80 -4.57 -8.90
N GLY A 214 -5.05 -5.00 -8.95
CA GLY A 214 -5.99 -4.58 -9.99
C GLY A 214 -6.52 -3.17 -9.80
N ALA A 215 -6.44 -2.60 -8.59
CA ALA A 215 -6.78 -1.21 -8.36
C ALA A 215 -6.02 -0.59 -7.17
N ALA A 216 -5.87 0.74 -7.24
CA ALA A 216 -5.30 1.55 -6.16
C ALA A 216 -6.17 2.77 -5.83
N ALA A 217 -6.18 3.18 -4.55
CA ALA A 217 -6.73 4.46 -4.12
C ALA A 217 -5.66 5.30 -3.41
N CYS A 218 -5.46 6.50 -3.93
CA CYS A 218 -4.37 7.41 -3.57
C CYS A 218 -4.98 8.72 -3.05
N LEU A 219 -5.31 8.77 -1.74
CA LEU A 219 -5.97 9.91 -1.12
C LEU A 219 -4.97 10.99 -0.76
N SER A 220 -5.29 12.27 -1.04
CA SER A 220 -4.41 13.41 -0.71
C SER A 220 -2.94 13.11 -1.01
N THR A 221 -2.66 12.54 -2.17
CA THR A 221 -1.33 12.04 -2.54
C THR A 221 -0.26 13.13 -2.37
N HIS A 222 0.81 12.79 -1.66
CA HIS A 222 1.85 13.77 -1.29
C HIS A 222 2.81 14.09 -2.45
N TRP A 223 2.27 14.71 -3.50
CA TRP A 223 2.98 14.99 -4.75
C TRP A 223 4.27 15.78 -4.55
N ILE A 224 4.24 16.77 -3.68
CA ILE A 224 5.39 17.67 -3.47
C ILE A 224 6.57 17.01 -2.77
N GLY A 225 6.37 15.82 -2.15
CA GLY A 225 7.42 15.05 -1.45
C GLY A 225 7.99 15.72 -0.20
N THR A 226 7.71 17.01 0.02
CA THR A 226 8.23 17.85 1.09
C THR A 226 7.08 18.52 1.85
N TYR A 227 7.35 19.15 3.00
CA TYR A 227 6.29 19.82 3.78
C TYR A 227 6.15 21.30 3.46
N THR A 228 7.06 21.83 2.67
CA THR A 228 7.07 23.22 2.23
C THR A 228 7.15 23.25 0.71
N ASN A 229 6.59 24.32 0.11
CA ASN A 229 6.79 24.53 -1.31
C ASN A 229 8.24 24.96 -1.53
N ILE A 230 8.99 24.14 -2.28
CA ILE A 230 10.40 24.38 -2.57
C ILE A 230 10.50 24.93 -3.97
N GLU A 231 11.17 26.07 -4.12
CA GLU A 231 11.53 26.60 -5.44
C GLU A 231 12.36 25.56 -6.19
N SER A 232 12.01 25.28 -7.44
CA SER A 232 12.65 24.24 -8.27
C SER A 232 12.48 22.79 -7.79
N ASN A 233 11.37 22.49 -7.12
CA ASN A 233 11.05 21.13 -6.70
C ASN A 233 10.80 20.22 -7.92
N GLN A 234 11.70 19.26 -8.17
CA GLN A 234 11.57 18.27 -9.25
C GLN A 234 10.66 17.09 -8.90
N ILE A 235 10.38 16.87 -7.62
CA ILE A 235 9.71 15.67 -7.14
C ILE A 235 8.37 15.42 -7.83
N PRO A 236 7.44 16.38 -7.90
CA PRO A 236 6.13 16.16 -8.52
C PRO A 236 6.24 15.72 -9.99
N TYR A 237 7.13 16.36 -10.72
CA TYR A 237 7.29 16.11 -12.17
C TYR A 237 7.91 14.74 -12.41
N LEU A 238 8.91 14.33 -11.63
CA LEU A 238 9.50 13.00 -11.73
C LEU A 238 8.54 11.88 -11.29
N ILE A 239 7.62 12.16 -10.33
CA ILE A 239 6.54 11.24 -10.01
C ILE A 239 5.58 11.09 -11.19
N LEU A 240 5.22 12.20 -11.84
CA LEU A 240 4.35 12.20 -13.02
C LEU A 240 5.00 11.48 -14.21
N ASP A 241 6.28 11.76 -14.49
CA ASP A 241 7.04 11.07 -15.54
C ASP A 241 7.07 9.57 -15.28
N TYR A 242 7.42 9.17 -14.05
CA TYR A 242 7.40 7.77 -13.63
C TYR A 242 6.00 7.14 -13.81
N MET A 243 4.93 7.82 -13.40
CA MET A 243 3.57 7.39 -13.59
C MET A 243 3.24 7.20 -15.07
N MET A 244 3.58 8.17 -15.91
CA MET A 244 3.36 8.10 -17.35
C MET A 244 4.05 6.90 -18.03
N GLU A 245 5.23 6.53 -17.56
CA GLU A 245 5.98 5.39 -18.11
C GLU A 245 5.43 4.04 -17.63
N ASN A 246 4.92 3.97 -16.40
CA ASN A 246 4.67 2.69 -15.71
C ASN A 246 3.21 2.41 -15.39
N LEU A 247 2.26 3.32 -15.70
CA LEU A 247 0.84 3.02 -15.50
C LEU A 247 0.41 1.77 -16.28
N PRO A 248 -0.26 0.81 -15.64
CA PRO A 248 -0.79 -0.37 -16.33
C PRO A 248 -1.92 -0.01 -17.30
N SER A 249 -2.31 -0.95 -18.14
CA SER A 249 -3.45 -0.76 -19.06
C SER A 249 -4.77 -0.59 -18.27
N PRO A 250 -5.62 0.42 -18.60
CA PRO A 250 -6.90 0.62 -17.93
C PRO A 250 -7.92 -0.50 -18.18
N LYS A 251 -7.66 -1.39 -19.13
CA LYS A 251 -8.57 -2.50 -19.47
C LYS A 251 -8.95 -3.36 -18.26
N ASN A 252 -7.97 -3.61 -17.37
CA ASN A 252 -8.15 -4.49 -16.20
C ASN A 252 -7.75 -3.79 -14.89
N HIS A 253 -7.42 -2.50 -14.94
CA HIS A 253 -6.92 -1.76 -13.79
C HIS A 253 -7.74 -0.49 -13.57
N LYS A 254 -7.87 -0.10 -12.29
CA LYS A 254 -8.56 1.11 -11.87
C LYS A 254 -7.70 1.91 -10.91
N ILE A 255 -7.79 3.23 -10.98
CA ILE A 255 -7.11 4.09 -10.04
C ILE A 255 -8.00 5.23 -9.56
N TYR A 256 -7.98 5.45 -8.25
CA TYR A 256 -8.71 6.53 -7.59
C TYR A 256 -7.74 7.54 -7.02
N PHE A 257 -8.03 8.81 -7.23
CA PHE A 257 -7.38 9.93 -6.58
C PHE A 257 -8.40 10.85 -5.93
N ASP A 258 -8.01 11.50 -4.86
CA ASP A 258 -8.73 12.64 -4.31
C ASP A 258 -7.80 13.63 -3.61
N TYR A 259 -8.31 14.80 -3.32
CA TYR A 259 -7.63 15.81 -2.53
C TYR A 259 -8.62 16.80 -1.91
N GLY A 260 -8.23 17.38 -0.78
CA GLY A 260 -8.89 18.52 -0.17
C GLY A 260 -8.40 19.85 -0.74
N THR A 261 -8.85 20.96 -0.13
CA THR A 261 -8.44 22.31 -0.57
C THR A 261 -7.85 23.15 0.55
N LYS A 262 -7.64 22.56 1.73
CA LYS A 262 -7.08 23.24 2.90
C LYS A 262 -5.79 22.55 3.36
N THR A 263 -5.04 23.26 4.19
CA THR A 263 -3.76 22.80 4.76
C THR A 263 -2.80 22.33 3.66
N LEU A 264 -2.16 21.17 3.82
CA LEU A 264 -1.21 20.62 2.85
C LEU A 264 -1.86 20.31 1.48
N ASP A 265 -3.12 19.88 1.48
CA ASP A 265 -3.87 19.57 0.25
C ASP A 265 -4.05 20.78 -0.66
N ALA A 266 -4.04 22.02 -0.12
CA ALA A 266 -4.12 23.23 -0.92
C ALA A 266 -2.99 23.36 -1.97
N LEU A 267 -1.88 22.66 -1.78
CA LEU A 267 -0.73 22.64 -2.69
C LEU A 267 -0.87 21.60 -3.83
N TYR A 268 -1.90 20.73 -3.80
CA TYR A 268 -1.95 19.57 -4.69
C TYR A 268 -2.69 19.82 -6.01
N LEU A 269 -3.55 20.85 -6.06
CA LEU A 269 -4.38 21.11 -7.25
C LEU A 269 -3.59 21.14 -8.58
N PRO A 270 -2.44 21.83 -8.71
CA PRO A 270 -1.72 21.85 -9.98
C PRO A 270 -1.28 20.47 -10.44
N TYR A 271 -0.79 19.64 -9.50
CA TYR A 271 -0.31 18.30 -9.80
C TYR A 271 -1.46 17.34 -10.08
N GLN A 272 -2.56 17.48 -9.36
CA GLN A 272 -3.75 16.67 -9.55
C GLN A 272 -4.40 16.88 -10.93
N ASN A 273 -4.35 18.10 -11.46
CA ASN A 273 -4.76 18.39 -12.84
C ASN A 273 -3.85 17.68 -13.86
N LEU A 274 -2.52 17.70 -13.64
CA LEU A 274 -1.58 16.97 -14.49
C LEU A 274 -1.80 15.46 -14.44
N VAL A 275 -2.13 14.92 -13.27
CA VAL A 275 -2.49 13.49 -13.10
C VAL A 275 -3.72 13.14 -13.94
N SER A 276 -4.78 13.96 -13.91
CA SER A 276 -5.96 13.73 -14.75
C SER A 276 -5.59 13.69 -16.23
N THR A 277 -4.84 14.68 -16.71
CA THR A 277 -4.37 14.73 -18.10
C THR A 277 -3.52 13.51 -18.47
N ALA A 278 -2.65 13.08 -17.56
CA ALA A 278 -1.80 11.89 -17.76
C ALA A 278 -2.64 10.60 -17.88
N LEU A 279 -3.65 10.45 -17.04
CA LEU A 279 -4.55 9.29 -17.07
C LEU A 279 -5.38 9.27 -18.36
N GLU A 280 -5.95 10.40 -18.76
CA GLU A 280 -6.68 10.53 -20.02
C GLU A 280 -5.80 10.19 -21.22
N TYR A 281 -4.56 10.69 -21.27
CA TYR A 281 -3.59 10.35 -22.30
C TYR A 281 -3.28 8.85 -22.35
N LYS A 282 -3.29 8.16 -21.20
CA LYS A 282 -3.14 6.70 -21.08
C LYS A 282 -4.44 5.93 -21.32
N SER A 283 -5.49 6.60 -21.82
CA SER A 283 -6.81 6.03 -22.13
C SER A 283 -7.59 5.52 -20.92
N TYR A 284 -7.31 6.05 -19.71
CA TYR A 284 -8.19 5.87 -18.58
C TYR A 284 -9.47 6.70 -18.80
N ASN A 285 -10.59 6.22 -18.30
CA ASN A 285 -11.91 6.84 -18.44
C ASN A 285 -12.69 6.69 -17.11
N ASP A 286 -13.93 7.17 -17.07
CA ASP A 286 -14.79 7.17 -15.87
C ASP A 286 -15.02 5.79 -15.25
N GLU A 287 -14.79 4.70 -15.99
CA GLU A 287 -14.88 3.34 -15.45
C GLU A 287 -13.56 2.89 -14.78
N SER A 288 -12.44 3.42 -15.22
CA SER A 288 -11.09 3.02 -14.81
C SER A 288 -10.36 4.05 -13.97
N MET A 289 -10.81 5.32 -13.96
CA MET A 289 -10.27 6.35 -13.07
C MET A 289 -11.37 7.18 -12.40
N MET A 290 -11.02 7.69 -11.21
CA MET A 290 -11.81 8.72 -10.52
C MET A 290 -10.83 9.69 -9.87
N ASN A 291 -11.07 10.99 -10.02
CA ASN A 291 -10.25 12.03 -9.42
C ASN A 291 -11.15 13.12 -8.84
N LEU A 292 -11.29 13.18 -7.52
CA LEU A 292 -12.26 14.00 -6.82
C LEU A 292 -11.61 15.11 -6.01
N LYS A 293 -12.19 16.32 -6.12
CA LYS A 293 -11.86 17.45 -5.28
C LYS A 293 -12.89 17.60 -4.16
N PHE A 294 -12.43 17.72 -2.92
CA PHE A 294 -13.27 17.93 -1.74
C PHE A 294 -13.03 19.33 -1.16
N GLU A 295 -13.92 20.25 -1.47
CA GLU A 295 -13.81 21.63 -1.05
C GLU A 295 -13.88 21.76 0.48
N GLY A 296 -12.98 22.54 1.06
CA GLY A 296 -12.90 22.77 2.51
C GLY A 296 -12.26 21.62 3.32
N HIS A 297 -11.94 20.47 2.72
CA HIS A 297 -11.29 19.37 3.41
C HIS A 297 -9.80 19.63 3.61
N GLU A 298 -9.31 19.23 4.78
CA GLU A 298 -7.91 19.34 5.19
C GLU A 298 -7.16 18.02 5.02
N HIS A 299 -5.84 18.06 5.14
CA HIS A 299 -4.94 16.92 5.13
C HIS A 299 -4.94 16.21 6.50
N ALA A 300 -6.01 15.49 6.83
CA ALA A 300 -6.16 14.83 8.13
C ALA A 300 -7.13 13.64 8.06
N GLU A 301 -6.96 12.69 9.01
CA GLU A 301 -7.73 11.45 9.11
C GLU A 301 -9.25 11.69 9.18
N ILE A 302 -9.69 12.70 9.93
CA ILE A 302 -11.11 13.04 10.04
C ILE A 302 -11.74 13.43 8.69
N PHE A 303 -10.98 14.01 7.78
CA PHE A 303 -11.45 14.35 6.44
C PHE A 303 -11.36 13.16 5.48
N TRP A 304 -10.36 12.29 5.63
CA TRP A 304 -10.32 11.03 4.88
C TRP A 304 -11.46 10.10 5.30
N ASN A 305 -11.79 10.01 6.59
CA ASN A 305 -12.97 9.32 7.10
C ASN A 305 -14.25 9.81 6.40
N LYS A 306 -14.50 11.13 6.36
CA LYS A 306 -15.72 11.73 5.77
C LYS A 306 -15.92 11.37 4.30
N ARG A 307 -14.86 11.09 3.55
CA ARG A 307 -14.92 10.81 2.11
C ARG A 307 -14.55 9.37 1.74
N LEU A 308 -14.34 8.52 2.74
CA LEU A 308 -13.88 7.14 2.59
C LEU A 308 -14.82 6.28 1.73
N GLU A 309 -16.10 6.58 1.72
CA GLU A 309 -17.09 5.87 0.89
C GLU A 309 -16.75 5.90 -0.60
N SER A 310 -16.30 7.06 -1.10
CA SER A 310 -15.97 7.22 -2.53
C SER A 310 -14.89 6.26 -3.02
N PRO A 311 -13.68 6.19 -2.41
CA PRO A 311 -12.66 5.24 -2.84
C PRO A 311 -13.07 3.78 -2.61
N LEU A 312 -13.72 3.45 -1.49
CA LEU A 312 -14.16 2.07 -1.22
C LEU A 312 -15.16 1.60 -2.25
N THR A 313 -16.18 2.41 -2.55
CA THR A 313 -17.18 2.07 -3.58
C THR A 313 -16.52 1.94 -4.95
N PHE A 314 -15.63 2.86 -5.33
CA PHE A 314 -14.95 2.80 -6.62
C PHE A 314 -14.09 1.53 -6.77
N LEU A 315 -13.29 1.20 -5.76
CA LEU A 315 -12.41 0.02 -5.81
C LEU A 315 -13.20 -1.28 -5.77
N LEU A 316 -14.18 -1.38 -4.87
CA LEU A 316 -14.81 -2.63 -4.45
C LEU A 316 -16.16 -2.89 -5.12
N LYS A 317 -16.63 -2.01 -6.01
CA LYS A 317 -17.91 -2.15 -6.72
C LYS A 317 -18.06 -3.55 -7.31
N LYS A 318 -19.21 -4.19 -7.07
CA LYS A 318 -19.58 -5.43 -7.76
C LYS A 318 -19.72 -5.14 -9.25
N LYS A 319 -19.23 -6.04 -10.11
CA LYS A 319 -19.64 -5.99 -11.52
C LYS A 319 -21.11 -6.37 -11.55
N ASN A 320 -21.93 -5.58 -12.21
CA ASN A 320 -23.29 -6.01 -12.51
C ASN A 320 -23.16 -7.18 -13.51
N ASP A 321 -23.69 -8.33 -13.11
CA ASP A 321 -23.81 -9.50 -13.98
C ASP A 321 -24.75 -9.20 -15.16
#